data_79b4283ab5899b559d860aa8fee5a2cd
#
_entry.id   79b4283ab5899b559d860aa8fee5a2cd
#
_cell.length_a   1.000
_cell.length_b   1.000
_cell.length_c   1.000
_cell.angle_alpha   90.00
_cell.angle_beta   90.00
_cell.angle_gamma   90.00
#
_symmetry.space_group_name_H-M   'P 1'
#
loop_
_entity.id
_entity.type
_entity.pdbx_description
1 polymer ?
#
loop_
_entity_poly.entity_id
_entity_poly.type
_entity_poly.pdbx_seq_one_letter_code
_entity_poly.pdbx_strand_id
1 'polypeptide(L)'
;MADIQKAKAILDSQNVPQAGRILLMQSDIYNSHFLSISNIAQAYAFGQATLPSGVVGRIMGFDVMIRSTVVVYDNTGTPIIKAVGSNGAPSSEATSDNMACLAYHPNFVCRAIGSVDVNINENAPGFYGSTIIESLQHLGAAKLRTDQKGIVAIIQAA
;
A
#
# COMPACT_ATOMS: atom_id res chain seq x y z
N MET A 1 -8.64 -4.47 -15.74
CA MET A 1 -9.46 -3.24 -15.90
C MET A 1 -10.81 -3.36 -15.17
N ALA A 2 -11.57 -4.45 -15.37
CA ALA A 2 -12.88 -4.62 -14.71
C ALA A 2 -12.84 -4.46 -13.18
N ASP A 3 -11.79 -4.92 -12.53
CA ASP A 3 -11.67 -4.84 -11.06
C ASP A 3 -11.41 -3.43 -10.55
N ILE A 4 -10.65 -2.63 -11.31
CA ILE A 4 -10.46 -1.21 -10.99
C ILE A 4 -11.78 -0.44 -11.18
N GLN A 5 -12.57 -0.78 -12.21
CA GLN A 5 -13.91 -0.21 -12.40
C GLN A 5 -14.86 -0.57 -11.25
N LYS A 6 -14.83 -1.82 -10.79
CA LYS A 6 -15.61 -2.25 -9.62
C LYS A 6 -15.19 -1.50 -8.36
N ALA A 7 -13.87 -1.39 -8.11
CA ALA A 7 -13.36 -0.63 -6.97
C ALA A 7 -13.80 0.84 -7.03
N LYS A 8 -13.75 1.46 -8.21
CA LYS A 8 -14.25 2.82 -8.42
C LYS A 8 -15.75 2.91 -8.11
N ALA A 9 -16.56 2.00 -8.63
CA ALA A 9 -18.01 1.98 -8.39
C ALA A 9 -18.35 1.85 -6.90
N ILE A 10 -17.60 1.00 -6.16
CA ILE A 10 -17.77 0.86 -4.72
C ILE A 10 -17.46 2.18 -4.00
N LEU A 11 -16.34 2.85 -4.32
CA LEU A 11 -15.99 4.12 -3.71
C LEU A 11 -16.97 5.24 -4.06
N ASP A 12 -17.50 5.23 -5.29
CA ASP A 12 -18.53 6.19 -5.72
C ASP A 12 -19.85 5.98 -4.96
N SER A 13 -20.27 4.72 -4.76
CA SER A 13 -21.46 4.38 -3.98
C SER A 13 -21.32 4.76 -2.49
N GLN A 14 -20.11 4.83 -1.99
CA GLN A 14 -19.80 5.25 -0.62
C GLN A 14 -19.65 6.77 -0.46
N ASN A 15 -19.91 7.55 -1.50
CA ASN A 15 -19.71 9.00 -1.54
C ASN A 15 -18.29 9.46 -1.17
N VAL A 16 -17.28 8.68 -1.56
CA VAL A 16 -15.88 9.07 -1.40
C VAL A 16 -15.50 10.10 -2.47
N PRO A 17 -14.81 11.20 -2.15
CA PRO A 17 -14.37 12.18 -3.14
C PRO A 17 -13.60 11.53 -4.29
N GLN A 18 -13.81 11.99 -5.52
CA GLN A 18 -13.12 11.43 -6.68
C GLN A 18 -11.69 11.94 -6.83
N ALA A 19 -11.43 13.17 -6.39
CA ALA A 19 -10.09 13.76 -6.44
C ALA A 19 -9.20 13.22 -5.33
N GLY A 20 -7.96 12.85 -5.65
CA GLY A 20 -6.98 12.39 -4.68
C GLY A 20 -7.13 10.92 -4.25
N ARG A 21 -7.89 10.11 -4.99
CA ARG A 21 -7.92 8.65 -4.77
C ARG A 21 -6.60 8.04 -5.17
N ILE A 22 -6.11 7.13 -4.35
CA ILE A 22 -4.85 6.42 -4.55
C ILE A 22 -5.14 4.96 -4.84
N LEU A 23 -4.47 4.43 -5.86
CA LEU A 23 -4.40 3.00 -6.15
C LEU A 23 -2.98 2.52 -5.87
N LEU A 24 -2.80 1.86 -4.74
CA LEU A 24 -1.53 1.28 -4.35
C LEU A 24 -1.40 -0.13 -4.92
N MET A 25 -0.48 -0.31 -5.84
CA MET A 25 -0.24 -1.58 -6.52
C MET A 25 1.08 -2.21 -6.08
N GLN A 26 1.11 -3.52 -6.04
CA GLN A 26 2.36 -4.25 -5.87
C GLN A 26 3.14 -4.26 -7.18
N SER A 27 4.48 -4.22 -7.09
CA SER A 27 5.35 -4.15 -8.27
C SER A 27 5.15 -5.29 -9.26
N ASP A 28 4.94 -6.51 -8.76
CA ASP A 28 4.74 -7.69 -9.63
C ASP A 28 3.41 -7.61 -10.39
N ILE A 29 2.33 -7.23 -9.70
CA ILE A 29 1.02 -7.05 -10.35
C ILE A 29 1.07 -5.92 -11.36
N TYR A 30 1.78 -4.84 -11.05
CA TYR A 30 1.94 -3.72 -11.95
C TYR A 30 2.69 -4.12 -13.23
N ASN A 31 3.84 -4.77 -13.10
CA ASN A 31 4.69 -5.10 -14.23
C ASN A 31 4.14 -6.27 -15.08
N SER A 32 3.64 -7.32 -14.43
CA SER A 32 3.22 -8.54 -15.12
C SER A 32 1.81 -8.47 -15.69
N HIS A 33 0.89 -7.80 -14.99
CA HIS A 33 -0.52 -7.79 -15.37
C HIS A 33 -1.01 -6.42 -15.86
N PHE A 34 -0.65 -5.35 -15.16
CA PHE A 34 -1.19 -4.03 -15.47
C PHE A 34 -0.58 -3.45 -16.75
N LEU A 35 0.74 -3.48 -16.90
CA LEU A 35 1.43 -2.98 -18.10
C LEU A 35 1.22 -3.88 -19.34
N SER A 36 0.85 -5.15 -19.15
CA SER A 36 0.53 -6.04 -20.27
C SER A 36 -0.78 -5.68 -21.00
N ILE A 37 -1.62 -4.83 -20.39
CA ILE A 37 -2.84 -4.34 -21.03
C ILE A 37 -2.45 -3.30 -22.09
N SER A 38 -2.60 -3.64 -23.38
CA SER A 38 -2.14 -2.83 -24.51
C SER A 38 -2.59 -1.38 -24.50
N ASN A 39 -3.82 -1.11 -24.08
CA ASN A 39 -4.36 0.25 -24.02
C ASN A 39 -3.71 1.10 -22.91
N ILE A 40 -3.22 0.48 -21.83
CA ILE A 40 -2.53 1.17 -20.74
C ILE A 40 -1.09 1.49 -21.14
N ALA A 41 -0.40 0.54 -21.77
CA ALA A 41 0.96 0.75 -22.25
C ALA A 41 1.04 1.92 -23.24
N GLN A 42 0.03 2.07 -24.13
CA GLN A 42 -0.04 3.19 -25.05
C GLN A 42 -0.35 4.52 -24.35
N ALA A 43 -1.30 4.55 -23.41
CA ALA A 43 -1.65 5.76 -22.67
C ALA A 43 -0.50 6.22 -21.76
N TYR A 44 0.29 5.30 -21.24
CA TYR A 44 1.44 5.59 -20.38
C TYR A 44 2.56 6.34 -21.11
N ALA A 45 2.77 6.03 -22.38
CA ALA A 45 3.79 6.69 -23.19
C ALA A 45 3.52 8.19 -23.42
N PHE A 46 2.28 8.64 -23.28
CA PHE A 46 1.87 10.03 -23.58
C PHE A 46 1.51 10.89 -22.35
N GLY A 47 1.42 10.33 -21.16
CA GLY A 47 0.79 10.99 -19.99
C GLY A 47 1.72 11.42 -18.86
N GLN A 48 3.04 11.32 -18.98
CA GLN A 48 3.95 11.51 -17.83
C GLN A 48 4.29 12.95 -17.42
N ALA A 49 3.86 13.96 -18.15
CA ALA A 49 4.46 15.30 -18.01
C ALA A 49 4.07 16.09 -16.72
N THR A 50 3.10 15.66 -15.92
CA THR A 50 2.58 16.47 -14.78
C THR A 50 2.08 15.65 -13.58
N LEU A 51 2.76 14.57 -13.23
CA LEU A 51 2.34 13.72 -12.12
C LEU A 51 3.00 14.15 -10.79
N PRO A 52 2.29 14.11 -9.66
CA PRO A 52 2.88 14.31 -8.34
C PRO A 52 4.00 13.32 -8.07
N SER A 53 4.97 13.70 -7.22
CA SER A 53 6.07 12.81 -6.85
C SER A 53 5.57 11.49 -6.25
N GLY A 54 6.09 10.36 -6.75
CA GLY A 54 5.71 9.02 -6.32
C GLY A 54 4.47 8.43 -7.03
N VAL A 55 3.80 9.20 -7.88
CA VAL A 55 2.71 8.70 -8.73
C VAL A 55 3.27 8.29 -10.08
N VAL A 56 3.00 7.07 -10.50
CA VAL A 56 3.48 6.53 -11.77
C VAL A 56 2.54 6.85 -12.92
N GLY A 57 1.26 7.01 -12.65
CA GLY A 57 0.26 7.33 -13.64
C GLY A 57 -1.11 7.61 -13.04
N ARG A 58 -2.05 8.08 -13.86
CA ARG A 58 -3.46 8.25 -13.47
C ARG A 58 -4.34 7.35 -14.31
N ILE A 59 -5.22 6.61 -13.64
CA ILE A 59 -6.20 5.77 -14.30
C ILE A 59 -7.57 5.85 -13.62
N MET A 60 -8.61 6.10 -14.39
CA MET A 60 -10.01 6.16 -13.90
C MET A 60 -10.22 7.04 -12.67
N GLY A 61 -9.40 8.09 -12.50
CA GLY A 61 -9.46 9.00 -11.34
C GLY A 61 -8.62 8.56 -10.15
N PHE A 62 -7.85 7.48 -10.27
CA PHE A 62 -6.87 7.06 -9.26
C PHE A 62 -5.47 7.52 -9.62
N ASP A 63 -4.73 7.99 -8.65
CA ASP A 63 -3.29 8.17 -8.72
C ASP A 63 -2.62 6.83 -8.39
N VAL A 64 -1.89 6.26 -9.35
CA VAL A 64 -1.26 4.94 -9.22
C VAL A 64 0.09 5.08 -8.54
N MET A 65 0.27 4.38 -7.43
CA MET A 65 1.53 4.28 -6.70
C MET A 65 1.98 2.81 -6.66
N ILE A 66 3.29 2.58 -6.74
CA ILE A 66 3.87 1.23 -6.71
C ILE A 66 4.63 1.02 -5.41
N ARG A 67 4.47 -0.16 -4.84
CA ARG A 67 5.26 -0.65 -3.69
C ARG A 67 5.75 -2.07 -3.96
N SER A 68 6.87 -2.44 -3.36
CA SER A 68 7.39 -3.82 -3.45
C SER A 68 6.41 -4.83 -2.86
N THR A 69 5.84 -4.50 -1.72
CA THR A 69 4.81 -5.30 -1.05
C THR A 69 3.69 -4.38 -0.57
N VAL A 70 2.44 -4.81 -0.69
CA VAL A 70 1.26 -4.06 -0.22
C VAL A 70 0.59 -4.84 0.90
N VAL A 71 -0.27 -5.77 0.57
CA VAL A 71 -0.99 -6.64 1.52
C VAL A 71 -1.10 -8.02 0.91
N VAL A 72 -0.94 -9.03 1.75
CA VAL A 72 -1.14 -10.44 1.37
C VAL A 72 -2.38 -10.96 2.06
N TYR A 73 -3.20 -11.68 1.31
CA TYR A 73 -4.39 -12.34 1.80
C TYR A 73 -4.22 -13.85 1.70
N ASP A 74 -4.63 -14.55 2.73
CA ASP A 74 -4.86 -15.99 2.67
C ASP A 74 -6.22 -16.22 2.00
N ASN A 75 -6.24 -16.95 0.89
CA ASN A 75 -7.43 -17.21 0.08
C ASN A 75 -7.96 -18.65 0.24
N THR A 76 -7.63 -19.31 1.34
CA THR A 76 -8.14 -20.67 1.68
C THR A 76 -9.61 -20.65 2.12
N GLY A 77 -10.44 -19.85 1.50
CA GLY A 77 -11.87 -19.71 1.84
C GLY A 77 -12.29 -18.25 1.77
N THR A 78 -12.76 -17.67 2.88
CA THR A 78 -12.97 -16.21 2.95
C THR A 78 -11.62 -15.51 3.06
N PRO A 79 -11.28 -14.58 2.15
CA PRO A 79 -9.99 -13.92 2.18
C PRO A 79 -9.74 -13.18 3.50
N ILE A 80 -8.64 -13.54 4.18
CA ILE A 80 -8.23 -12.94 5.45
C ILE A 80 -6.86 -12.29 5.26
N ILE A 81 -6.70 -11.07 5.79
CA ILE A 81 -5.41 -10.38 5.78
C ILE A 81 -4.40 -11.17 6.62
N LYS A 82 -3.25 -11.48 6.02
CA LYS A 82 -2.15 -12.09 6.76
C LYS A 82 -1.46 -11.06 7.66
N ALA A 83 -1.10 -11.52 8.85
CA ALA A 83 -0.31 -10.72 9.77
C ALA A 83 1.08 -10.41 9.19
N VAL A 84 1.61 -9.26 9.55
CA VAL A 84 2.98 -8.88 9.20
C VAL A 84 3.96 -9.77 9.99
N GLY A 85 4.90 -10.38 9.30
CA GLY A 85 5.94 -11.20 9.94
C GLY A 85 6.92 -10.36 10.77
N SER A 86 7.82 -11.04 11.51
CA SER A 86 8.79 -10.42 12.43
C SER A 86 9.73 -9.40 11.77
N ASN A 87 9.92 -9.45 10.46
CA ASN A 87 10.76 -8.53 9.69
C ASN A 87 9.95 -7.42 8.99
N GLY A 88 8.69 -7.21 9.36
CA GLY A 88 7.82 -6.23 8.73
C GLY A 88 7.32 -6.60 7.33
N ALA A 89 7.76 -7.72 6.78
CA ALA A 89 7.26 -8.26 5.52
C ALA A 89 6.02 -9.14 5.78
N PRO A 90 5.02 -9.14 4.88
CA PRO A 90 3.94 -10.11 4.95
C PRO A 90 4.53 -11.51 4.79
N SER A 91 4.15 -12.45 5.65
CA SER A 91 4.55 -13.85 5.52
C SER A 91 3.75 -14.48 4.39
N SER A 92 4.27 -14.46 3.17
CA SER A 92 3.64 -15.06 2.01
C SER A 92 4.43 -16.29 1.56
N GLU A 93 4.14 -17.43 2.10
CA GLU A 93 4.85 -18.67 1.77
C GLU A 93 3.91 -19.82 1.39
N ALA A 94 2.60 -19.65 1.52
CA ALA A 94 1.63 -20.64 1.10
C ALA A 94 1.17 -20.40 -0.34
N THR A 95 0.89 -21.47 -1.07
CA THR A 95 0.34 -21.41 -2.43
C THR A 95 -1.05 -20.77 -2.49
N SER A 96 -1.74 -20.68 -1.35
CA SER A 96 -3.04 -20.00 -1.20
C SER A 96 -2.91 -18.50 -0.94
N ASP A 97 -1.70 -17.98 -0.78
CA ASP A 97 -1.48 -16.57 -0.50
C ASP A 97 -1.58 -15.74 -1.76
N ASN A 98 -2.49 -14.80 -1.77
CA ASN A 98 -2.72 -13.90 -2.88
C ASN A 98 -2.38 -12.46 -2.53
N MET A 99 -1.73 -11.81 -3.46
CA MET A 99 -1.37 -10.40 -3.35
C MET A 99 -2.59 -9.53 -3.63
N ALA A 100 -2.66 -8.38 -2.97
CA ALA A 100 -3.73 -7.42 -3.16
C ALA A 100 -3.20 -6.03 -3.53
N CYS A 101 -4.00 -5.31 -4.30
CA CYS A 101 -3.87 -3.87 -4.48
C CYS A 101 -4.87 -3.16 -3.58
N LEU A 102 -4.53 -1.97 -3.10
CA LEU A 102 -5.41 -1.16 -2.26
C LEU A 102 -5.84 0.10 -3.00
N ALA A 103 -7.15 0.30 -3.14
CA ALA A 103 -7.74 1.55 -3.59
C ALA A 103 -8.31 2.29 -2.39
N TYR A 104 -7.84 3.50 -2.11
CA TYR A 104 -8.29 4.27 -0.96
C TYR A 104 -8.21 5.77 -1.19
N HIS A 105 -8.84 6.53 -0.29
CA HIS A 105 -8.73 7.98 -0.26
C HIS A 105 -8.05 8.41 1.06
N PRO A 106 -7.05 9.32 1.03
CA PRO A 106 -6.28 9.74 2.21
C PRO A 106 -7.13 10.22 3.38
N ASN A 107 -8.26 10.88 3.12
CA ASN A 107 -9.16 11.38 4.18
C ASN A 107 -9.86 10.27 4.99
N PHE A 108 -9.72 8.99 4.60
CA PHE A 108 -10.33 7.85 5.29
C PHE A 108 -9.33 7.01 6.08
N VAL A 109 -8.05 7.36 6.00
CA VAL A 109 -6.95 6.75 6.75
C VAL A 109 -6.24 7.80 7.60
N CYS A 110 -5.86 7.44 8.81
CA CYS A 110 -5.00 8.28 9.61
C CYS A 110 -3.64 7.63 9.84
N ARG A 111 -2.63 8.46 9.96
CA ARG A 111 -1.28 8.07 10.36
C ARG A 111 -0.87 8.96 11.53
N ALA A 112 -0.43 8.34 12.59
CA ALA A 112 0.17 9.02 13.72
C ALA A 112 1.69 8.73 13.73
N ILE A 113 2.47 9.76 13.88
CA ILE A 113 3.93 9.67 14.03
C ILE A 113 4.27 10.28 15.38
N GLY A 114 4.84 9.47 16.27
CA GLY A 114 5.35 9.94 17.54
C GLY A 114 6.70 10.66 17.40
N SER A 115 7.21 11.16 18.51
CA SER A 115 8.56 11.72 18.58
C SER A 115 9.59 10.64 18.22
N VAL A 116 10.71 11.08 17.70
CA VAL A 116 11.88 10.23 17.53
C VAL A 116 12.79 10.49 18.74
N ASP A 117 12.99 9.45 19.54
CA ASP A 117 13.92 9.52 20.67
C ASP A 117 15.26 8.92 20.22
N VAL A 118 16.33 9.70 20.36
CA VAL A 118 17.69 9.26 20.01
C VAL A 118 18.50 9.20 21.29
N ASN A 119 18.97 8.01 21.63
CA ASN A 119 19.84 7.75 22.77
C ASN A 119 21.26 7.48 22.25
N ILE A 120 22.22 8.21 22.78
CA ILE A 120 23.65 8.01 22.50
C ILE A 120 24.28 7.51 23.79
N ASN A 121 24.83 6.32 23.78
CA ASN A 121 25.51 5.71 24.92
C ASN A 121 26.99 5.54 24.55
N GLU A 122 27.82 6.36 25.16
CA GLU A 122 29.27 6.27 25.02
C GLU A 122 29.81 5.34 26.12
N ASN A 123 30.68 4.43 25.76
CA ASN A 123 31.29 3.44 26.67
C ASN A 123 30.27 2.49 27.32
N ALA A 124 29.30 1.97 26.58
CA ALA A 124 28.38 0.97 27.08
C ALA A 124 29.12 -0.27 27.64
N PRO A 125 28.71 -0.82 28.80
CA PRO A 125 29.33 -2.01 29.38
C PRO A 125 29.35 -3.18 28.37
N GLY A 126 30.55 -3.74 28.14
CA GLY A 126 30.75 -4.79 27.14
C GLY A 126 31.15 -4.33 25.74
N PHE A 127 31.12 -3.01 25.48
CA PHE A 127 31.50 -2.41 24.17
C PHE A 127 32.54 -1.34 24.37
N TYR A 128 33.70 -1.71 24.90
CA TYR A 128 34.80 -0.78 25.15
C TYR A 128 35.26 -0.09 23.87
N GLY A 129 35.27 1.26 23.88
CA GLY A 129 35.69 2.06 22.74
C GLY A 129 34.67 2.19 21.62
N SER A 130 33.42 1.76 21.84
CA SER A 130 32.32 1.89 20.88
C SER A 130 31.21 2.78 21.41
N THR A 131 30.63 3.59 20.55
CA THR A 131 29.43 4.39 20.82
C THR A 131 28.22 3.67 20.26
N ILE A 132 27.20 3.44 21.09
CA ILE A 132 25.92 2.86 20.66
C ILE A 132 24.94 4.01 20.43
N ILE A 133 24.37 4.08 19.23
CA ILE A 133 23.30 5.02 18.88
C ILE A 133 22.03 4.23 18.68
N GLU A 134 21.02 4.50 19.49
CA GLU A 134 19.70 3.90 19.40
C GLU A 134 18.69 4.96 18.99
N SER A 135 17.82 4.64 18.04
CA SER A 135 16.68 5.48 17.68
C SER A 135 15.37 4.72 17.83
N LEU A 136 14.44 5.30 18.58
CA LEU A 136 13.11 4.75 18.79
C LEU A 136 12.08 5.70 18.19
N GLN A 137 11.22 5.15 17.33
CA GLN A 137 10.10 5.90 16.76
C GLN A 137 8.81 5.09 16.89
N HIS A 138 7.79 5.72 17.42
CA HIS A 138 6.44 5.16 17.47
C HIS A 138 5.65 5.57 16.24
N LEU A 139 5.13 4.60 15.51
CA LEU A 139 4.28 4.82 14.34
C LEU A 139 2.96 4.08 14.54
N GLY A 140 1.88 4.72 14.15
CA GLY A 140 0.56 4.11 14.13
C GLY A 140 -0.20 4.49 12.87
N ALA A 141 -1.03 3.60 12.37
CA ALA A 141 -1.96 3.88 11.30
C ALA A 141 -3.30 3.17 11.58
N ALA A 142 -4.37 3.83 11.26
CA ALA A 142 -5.70 3.27 11.41
C ALA A 142 -6.66 3.81 10.35
N LYS A 143 -7.73 3.06 10.10
CA LYS A 143 -8.88 3.58 9.35
C LYS A 143 -9.66 4.56 10.23
N LEU A 144 -10.03 5.71 9.68
CA LEU A 144 -10.76 6.75 10.42
C LEU A 144 -12.23 6.37 10.69
N ARG A 145 -12.81 5.55 9.80
CA ARG A 145 -14.22 5.19 9.89
C ARG A 145 -14.40 3.75 10.29
N THR A 146 -15.27 3.51 11.26
CA THR A 146 -15.65 2.16 11.72
C THR A 146 -16.50 1.41 10.70
N ASP A 147 -17.22 2.12 9.81
CA ASP A 147 -18.04 1.55 8.73
C ASP A 147 -17.24 1.02 7.53
N GLN A 148 -15.91 1.03 7.62
CA GLN A 148 -14.96 0.51 6.63
C GLN A 148 -15.07 1.15 5.23
N LYS A 149 -15.73 2.29 5.09
CA LYS A 149 -15.83 3.02 3.82
C LYS A 149 -14.52 3.72 3.47
N GLY A 150 -14.31 3.92 2.17
CA GLY A 150 -13.18 4.66 1.63
C GLY A 150 -11.91 3.86 1.41
N ILE A 151 -11.94 2.54 1.67
CA ILE A 151 -10.84 1.61 1.41
C ILE A 151 -11.42 0.37 0.73
N VAL A 152 -10.84 -0.04 -0.39
CA VAL A 152 -11.22 -1.24 -1.15
C VAL A 152 -9.97 -2.03 -1.47
N ALA A 153 -9.96 -3.32 -1.14
CA ALA A 153 -8.91 -4.24 -1.54
C ALA A 153 -9.32 -4.96 -2.83
N ILE A 154 -8.41 -5.02 -3.78
CA ILE A 154 -8.53 -5.81 -5.01
C ILE A 154 -7.58 -6.99 -4.84
N ILE A 155 -8.13 -8.18 -4.64
CA ILE A 155 -7.38 -9.40 -4.38
C ILE A 155 -7.27 -10.17 -5.67
N GLN A 156 -6.10 -10.75 -5.94
CA GLN A 156 -5.90 -11.65 -7.06
C GLN A 156 -6.81 -12.88 -6.88
N ALA A 157 -7.49 -13.28 -7.92
CA ALA A 157 -8.25 -14.55 -7.90
C ALA A 157 -7.29 -15.74 -7.75
N ALA A 158 -7.76 -16.77 -7.04
CA ALA A 158 -7.02 -18.02 -6.89
C ALA A 158 -6.91 -18.76 -8.24
#